data_64952cc00d2829d6ada0e43c65ebe8d2
#
_entry.id   64952cc00d2829d6ada0e43c65ebe8d2
#
_cell.length_a   1.000
_cell.length_b   1.000
_cell.length_c   1.000
_cell.angle_alpha   90.00
_cell.angle_beta   90.00
_cell.angle_gamma   90.00
#
_symmetry.space_group_name_H-M   'P 1'
#
loop_
_entity.id
_entity.type
_entity.pdbx_description
1 polymer ?
#
loop_
_entity_poly.entity_id
_entity_poly.type
_entity_poly.pdbx_seq_one_letter_code
_entity_poly.pdbx_strand_id
1 'polypeptide(L)'
;MKIFIIGGAGYIGSHMVKIASKSGHEVITLDNLSTGHQNAVLYGIFEFCDILDTDRLNELFEKYTPDAVMHFSAYSLVGESVADPYKYYQNNVSGTLSLLKAMIDNNCNKFIFSSSAAIFGKPAYIPIDEEHPKQPINPYGKSKLMVEEILKDFDAAYGLKYISFRYFNAAGQDPE
;
A
#
# COMPACT_ATOMS: atom_id res chain seq x y z
N MET A 1 17.49 -8.18 -0.54
CA MET A 1 16.50 -7.95 0.53
C MET A 1 15.29 -8.83 0.24
N LYS A 2 14.61 -9.26 1.29
CA LYS A 2 13.32 -9.94 1.19
C LYS A 2 12.20 -8.90 1.35
N ILE A 3 11.33 -8.78 0.38
CA ILE A 3 10.34 -7.69 0.31
C ILE A 3 8.94 -8.27 0.19
N PHE A 4 8.05 -7.85 1.08
CA PHE A 4 6.62 -8.07 0.91
C PHE A 4 6.03 -6.99 -0.01
N ILE A 5 5.30 -7.41 -1.04
CA ILE A 5 4.52 -6.53 -1.91
C ILE A 5 3.04 -6.83 -1.69
N ILE A 6 2.39 -5.96 -0.92
CA ILE A 6 0.97 -6.07 -0.59
C ILE A 6 0.15 -5.44 -1.72
N GLY A 7 -0.81 -6.18 -2.27
CA GLY A 7 -1.53 -5.78 -3.47
C GLY A 7 -0.72 -5.99 -4.75
N GLY A 8 0.21 -6.97 -4.74
CA GLY A 8 1.11 -7.23 -5.85
C GLY A 8 0.47 -7.92 -7.06
N ALA A 9 -0.79 -8.36 -6.96
CA ALA A 9 -1.57 -8.87 -8.09
C ALA A 9 -2.37 -7.77 -8.81
N GLY A 10 -2.35 -6.53 -8.28
CA GLY A 10 -2.94 -5.34 -8.90
C GLY A 10 -2.04 -4.71 -9.95
N TYR A 11 -2.55 -3.65 -10.63
CA TYR A 11 -1.85 -2.99 -11.72
C TYR A 11 -0.46 -2.44 -11.33
N ILE A 12 -0.37 -1.54 -10.36
CA ILE A 12 0.92 -0.97 -9.93
C ILE A 12 1.78 -2.03 -9.23
N GLY A 13 1.15 -2.85 -8.38
CA GLY A 13 1.85 -3.86 -7.61
C GLY A 13 2.57 -4.90 -8.46
N SER A 14 1.95 -5.39 -9.55
CA SER A 14 2.55 -6.39 -10.43
C SER A 14 3.78 -5.87 -11.19
N HIS A 15 3.76 -4.60 -11.61
CA HIS A 15 4.95 -3.95 -12.15
C HIS A 15 6.08 -3.85 -11.12
N MET A 16 5.74 -3.54 -9.86
CA MET A 16 6.74 -3.48 -8.79
C MET A 16 7.29 -4.88 -8.45
N VAL A 17 6.45 -5.92 -8.45
CA VAL A 17 6.90 -7.32 -8.30
C VAL A 17 7.97 -7.65 -9.35
N LYS A 18 7.71 -7.34 -10.63
CA LYS A 18 8.66 -7.56 -11.72
C LYS A 18 9.98 -6.80 -11.50
N ILE A 19 9.89 -5.48 -11.22
CA ILE A 19 11.06 -4.62 -11.08
C ILE A 19 11.90 -5.06 -9.88
N ALA A 20 11.30 -5.30 -8.73
CA ALA A 20 12.02 -5.73 -7.53
C ALA A 20 12.69 -7.08 -7.72
N SER A 21 12.01 -8.05 -8.34
CA SER A 21 12.58 -9.37 -8.64
C SER A 21 13.74 -9.28 -9.63
N LYS A 22 13.60 -8.50 -10.72
CA LYS A 22 14.71 -8.29 -11.68
C LYS A 22 15.89 -7.53 -11.08
N SER A 23 15.67 -6.76 -10.01
CA SER A 23 16.72 -6.08 -9.24
C SER A 23 17.40 -6.98 -8.20
N GLY A 24 17.08 -8.28 -8.18
CA GLY A 24 17.73 -9.26 -7.31
C GLY A 24 17.16 -9.33 -5.89
N HIS A 25 15.95 -8.83 -5.67
CA HIS A 25 15.26 -8.99 -4.40
C HIS A 25 14.45 -10.29 -4.37
N GLU A 26 14.34 -10.91 -3.19
CA GLU A 26 13.39 -11.98 -2.94
C GLU A 26 12.02 -11.34 -2.68
N VAL A 27 11.08 -11.59 -3.56
CA VAL A 27 9.75 -10.95 -3.51
C VAL A 27 8.69 -11.96 -3.10
N ILE A 28 7.89 -11.59 -2.11
CA ILE A 28 6.69 -12.30 -1.70
C ILE A 28 5.50 -11.35 -1.90
N THR A 29 4.58 -11.74 -2.78
CA THR A 29 3.36 -11.01 -3.08
C THR A 29 2.23 -11.47 -2.16
N LEU A 30 1.60 -10.56 -1.44
CA LEU A 30 0.39 -10.80 -0.67
C LEU A 30 -0.79 -10.07 -1.33
N ASP A 31 -1.84 -10.83 -1.66
CA ASP A 31 -3.03 -10.27 -2.32
C ASP A 31 -4.25 -11.16 -2.02
N ASN A 32 -5.43 -10.57 -1.83
CA ASN A 32 -6.69 -11.29 -1.66
C ASN A 32 -7.47 -11.48 -2.96
N LEU A 33 -6.90 -11.01 -4.08
CA LEU A 33 -7.46 -11.10 -5.44
C LEU A 33 -8.85 -10.44 -5.60
N SER A 34 -9.21 -9.51 -4.70
CA SER A 34 -10.49 -8.81 -4.79
C SER A 34 -10.64 -7.94 -6.05
N THR A 35 -9.53 -7.42 -6.55
CA THR A 35 -9.45 -6.64 -7.79
C THR A 35 -8.23 -7.01 -8.64
N GLY A 36 -7.25 -7.69 -8.06
CA GLY A 36 -6.05 -8.18 -8.71
C GLY A 36 -6.25 -9.54 -9.37
N HIS A 37 -5.26 -9.95 -10.17
CA HIS A 37 -5.26 -11.24 -10.86
C HIS A 37 -3.96 -11.99 -10.58
N GLN A 38 -4.06 -13.22 -10.09
CA GLN A 38 -2.87 -14.03 -9.76
C GLN A 38 -1.93 -14.19 -10.97
N ASN A 39 -2.47 -14.27 -12.18
CA ASN A 39 -1.68 -14.38 -13.41
C ASN A 39 -0.81 -13.13 -13.70
N ALA A 40 -1.05 -12.01 -13.03
CA ALA A 40 -0.18 -10.83 -13.13
C ALA A 40 1.10 -10.95 -12.28
N VAL A 41 1.15 -11.92 -11.36
CA VAL A 41 2.32 -12.18 -10.51
C VAL A 41 3.24 -13.17 -11.21
N LEU A 42 4.12 -12.67 -12.07
CA LEU A 42 5.01 -13.50 -12.89
C LEU A 42 6.33 -13.87 -12.20
N TYR A 43 6.64 -13.24 -11.06
CA TYR A 43 7.91 -13.39 -10.35
C TYR A 43 7.67 -13.53 -8.85
N GLY A 44 8.62 -14.21 -8.18
CA GLY A 44 8.58 -14.37 -6.73
C GLY A 44 7.58 -15.41 -6.24
N ILE A 45 7.18 -15.28 -4.99
CA ILE A 45 6.23 -16.18 -4.32
C ILE A 45 4.90 -15.45 -4.18
N PHE A 46 3.80 -16.12 -4.47
CA PHE A 46 2.45 -15.62 -4.21
C PHE A 46 1.87 -16.29 -2.96
N GLU A 47 1.34 -15.48 -2.05
CA GLU A 47 0.58 -15.92 -0.87
C GLU A 47 -0.79 -15.23 -0.87
N PHE A 48 -1.84 -16.01 -0.80
CA PHE A 48 -3.20 -15.48 -0.63
C PHE A 48 -3.33 -14.92 0.79
N CYS A 49 -3.65 -13.63 0.90
CA CYS A 49 -3.81 -12.96 2.19
C CYS A 49 -4.68 -11.70 2.05
N ASP A 50 -5.66 -11.57 2.93
CA ASP A 50 -6.38 -10.32 3.16
C ASP A 50 -5.64 -9.52 4.24
N ILE A 51 -5.45 -8.22 4.02
CA ILE A 51 -4.79 -7.35 5.01
C ILE A 51 -5.61 -7.14 6.30
N LEU A 52 -6.87 -7.54 6.30
CA LEU A 52 -7.73 -7.56 7.49
C LEU A 52 -7.57 -8.86 8.30
N ASP A 53 -6.96 -9.90 7.74
CA ASP A 53 -6.67 -11.16 8.43
C ASP A 53 -5.34 -11.06 9.19
N THR A 54 -5.44 -10.59 10.44
CA THR A 54 -4.27 -10.36 11.31
C THR A 54 -3.51 -11.62 11.64
N ASP A 55 -4.18 -12.76 11.78
CA ASP A 55 -3.55 -14.02 12.10
C ASP A 55 -2.72 -14.49 10.91
N ARG A 56 -3.30 -14.45 9.72
CA ARG A 56 -2.60 -14.80 8.50
C ARG A 56 -1.42 -13.87 8.20
N LEU A 57 -1.56 -12.56 8.45
CA LEU A 57 -0.44 -11.63 8.33
C LEU A 57 0.72 -12.04 9.25
N ASN A 58 0.46 -12.28 10.53
CA ASN A 58 1.50 -12.68 11.48
C ASN A 58 2.18 -13.99 11.07
N GLU A 59 1.42 -15.02 10.68
CA GLU A 59 1.98 -16.28 10.15
C GLU A 59 2.95 -16.04 8.99
N LEU A 60 2.59 -15.15 8.06
CA LEU A 60 3.42 -14.84 6.89
C LEU A 60 4.67 -14.02 7.27
N PHE A 61 4.54 -13.07 8.20
CA PHE A 61 5.69 -12.31 8.71
C PHE A 61 6.68 -13.21 9.45
N GLU A 62 6.21 -14.12 10.30
CA GLU A 62 7.05 -15.13 10.98
C GLU A 62 7.73 -16.07 9.98
N LYS A 63 6.98 -16.57 8.99
CA LYS A 63 7.47 -17.51 7.97
C LYS A 63 8.57 -16.90 7.10
N TYR A 64 8.40 -15.68 6.65
CA TYR A 64 9.26 -15.06 5.65
C TYR A 64 10.26 -14.04 6.22
N THR A 65 10.01 -13.45 7.38
CA THR A 65 10.84 -12.42 8.02
C THR A 65 11.29 -11.33 7.01
N PRO A 66 10.36 -10.54 6.43
CA PRO A 66 10.70 -9.58 5.40
C PRO A 66 11.53 -8.40 5.94
N ASP A 67 12.46 -7.89 5.13
CA ASP A 67 13.26 -6.70 5.43
C ASP A 67 12.48 -5.39 5.24
N ALA A 68 11.46 -5.41 4.37
CA ALA A 68 10.66 -4.25 4.02
C ALA A 68 9.30 -4.65 3.45
N VAL A 69 8.34 -3.72 3.53
CA VAL A 69 7.00 -3.86 2.96
C VAL A 69 6.72 -2.72 1.98
N MET A 70 6.20 -3.05 0.80
CA MET A 70 5.64 -2.12 -0.17
C MET A 70 4.13 -2.34 -0.25
N HIS A 71 3.34 -1.30 0.03
CA HIS A 71 1.89 -1.41 0.17
C HIS A 71 1.14 -0.71 -0.97
N PHE A 72 0.57 -1.52 -1.87
CA PHE A 72 -0.24 -1.10 -3.02
C PHE A 72 -1.71 -1.52 -2.91
N SER A 73 -2.06 -2.32 -1.89
CA SER A 73 -3.44 -2.77 -1.70
C SER A 73 -4.33 -1.63 -1.23
N ALA A 74 -5.28 -1.25 -2.07
CA ALA A 74 -6.30 -0.26 -1.72
C ALA A 74 -7.46 -0.30 -2.73
N TYR A 75 -8.68 0.00 -2.28
CA TYR A 75 -9.72 0.47 -3.18
C TYR A 75 -9.42 1.91 -3.60
N SER A 76 -9.53 2.22 -4.89
CA SER A 76 -9.05 3.49 -5.46
C SER A 76 -10.05 4.23 -6.35
N LEU A 77 -11.26 3.70 -6.53
CA LEU A 77 -12.30 4.33 -7.36
C LEU A 77 -13.00 5.45 -6.58
N VAL A 78 -12.72 6.70 -6.96
CA VAL A 78 -13.21 7.90 -6.27
C VAL A 78 -14.74 7.91 -6.18
N GLY A 79 -15.46 7.62 -7.27
CA GLY A 79 -16.92 7.58 -7.29
C GLY A 79 -17.50 6.51 -6.35
N GLU A 80 -16.91 5.32 -6.34
CA GLU A 80 -17.30 4.24 -5.42
C GLU A 80 -17.06 4.64 -3.96
N SER A 81 -15.96 5.34 -3.67
CA SER A 81 -15.68 5.78 -2.30
C SER A 81 -16.75 6.70 -1.72
N VAL A 82 -17.42 7.48 -2.58
CA VAL A 82 -18.54 8.35 -2.16
C VAL A 82 -19.79 7.55 -1.91
N ALA A 83 -20.04 6.51 -2.71
CA ALA A 83 -21.22 5.64 -2.58
C ALA A 83 -21.10 4.65 -1.40
N ASP A 84 -19.90 4.12 -1.16
CA ASP A 84 -19.61 3.16 -0.08
C ASP A 84 -18.33 3.54 0.68
N PRO A 85 -18.37 4.57 1.53
CA PRO A 85 -17.20 4.99 2.30
C PRO A 85 -16.75 3.95 3.33
N TYR A 86 -17.66 3.11 3.85
CA TYR A 86 -17.32 2.06 4.81
C TYR A 86 -16.28 1.09 4.24
N LYS A 87 -16.51 0.58 3.02
CA LYS A 87 -15.60 -0.29 2.29
C LYS A 87 -14.18 0.31 2.20
N TYR A 88 -14.11 1.61 1.93
CA TYR A 88 -12.83 2.32 1.79
C TYR A 88 -12.10 2.48 3.11
N TYR A 89 -12.78 2.89 4.17
CA TYR A 89 -12.13 3.02 5.47
C TYR A 89 -11.76 1.67 6.06
N GLN A 90 -12.62 0.66 5.92
CA GLN A 90 -12.33 -0.68 6.41
C GLN A 90 -11.08 -1.27 5.74
N ASN A 91 -10.99 -1.25 4.42
CA ASN A 91 -9.83 -1.79 3.73
C ASN A 91 -8.60 -0.88 3.83
N ASN A 92 -8.75 0.40 3.44
CA ASN A 92 -7.59 1.26 3.25
C ASN A 92 -6.99 1.76 4.58
N VAL A 93 -7.80 1.91 5.63
CA VAL A 93 -7.33 2.38 6.95
C VAL A 93 -7.18 1.22 7.92
N SER A 94 -8.25 0.47 8.21
CA SER A 94 -8.19 -0.62 9.18
C SER A 94 -7.26 -1.73 8.71
N GLY A 95 -7.32 -2.11 7.42
CA GLY A 95 -6.39 -3.11 6.85
C GLY A 95 -4.94 -2.66 6.89
N THR A 96 -4.66 -1.37 6.63
CA THR A 96 -3.30 -0.83 6.78
C THR A 96 -2.85 -0.85 8.24
N LEU A 97 -3.71 -0.54 9.20
CA LEU A 97 -3.39 -0.65 10.63
C LEU A 97 -3.04 -2.09 11.04
N SER A 98 -3.80 -3.09 10.55
CA SER A 98 -3.50 -4.51 10.78
C SER A 98 -2.11 -4.87 10.23
N LEU A 99 -1.80 -4.42 9.01
CA LEU A 99 -0.50 -4.63 8.38
C LEU A 99 0.64 -3.99 9.17
N LEU A 100 0.48 -2.72 9.58
CA LEU A 100 1.48 -2.00 10.37
C LEU A 100 1.70 -2.65 11.73
N LYS A 101 0.63 -3.15 12.37
CA LYS A 101 0.75 -3.89 13.62
C LYS A 101 1.56 -5.18 13.44
N ALA A 102 1.27 -5.98 12.42
CA ALA A 102 2.03 -7.18 12.11
C ALA A 102 3.51 -6.86 11.81
N MET A 103 3.80 -5.76 11.11
CA MET A 103 5.17 -5.30 10.88
C MET A 103 5.92 -5.04 12.19
N ILE A 104 5.31 -4.27 13.11
CA ILE A 104 5.95 -3.93 14.40
C ILE A 104 6.17 -5.18 15.25
N ASP A 105 5.17 -6.06 15.35
CA ASP A 105 5.26 -7.29 16.14
C ASP A 105 6.38 -8.23 15.63
N ASN A 106 6.69 -8.15 14.34
CA ASN A 106 7.71 -8.98 13.69
C ASN A 106 9.01 -8.21 13.36
N ASN A 107 9.24 -7.05 13.98
CA ASN A 107 10.46 -6.24 13.81
C ASN A 107 10.77 -5.80 12.36
N CYS A 108 9.77 -5.72 11.49
CA CYS A 108 9.89 -5.17 10.15
C CYS A 108 9.59 -3.67 10.18
N ASN A 109 10.59 -2.81 10.03
CA ASN A 109 10.45 -1.37 10.27
C ASN A 109 10.64 -0.49 9.03
N LYS A 110 10.57 -1.06 7.81
CA LYS A 110 10.71 -0.30 6.56
C LYS A 110 9.43 -0.43 5.72
N PHE A 111 8.80 0.70 5.44
CA PHE A 111 7.51 0.74 4.77
C PHE A 111 7.48 1.72 3.61
N ILE A 112 7.03 1.27 2.45
CA ILE A 112 6.74 2.13 1.30
C ILE A 112 5.24 2.12 1.08
N PHE A 113 4.64 3.31 1.13
CA PHE A 113 3.20 3.50 1.01
C PHE A 113 2.81 4.14 -0.32
N SER A 114 1.92 3.48 -1.03
CA SER A 114 1.23 4.02 -2.20
C SER A 114 0.15 4.99 -1.73
N SER A 115 0.52 6.28 -1.55
CA SER A 115 -0.40 7.37 -1.29
C SER A 115 -1.01 7.89 -2.61
N SER A 116 -1.56 9.09 -2.61
CA SER A 116 -2.25 9.62 -3.79
C SER A 116 -2.27 11.15 -3.78
N ALA A 117 -2.23 11.75 -4.96
CA ALA A 117 -2.51 13.18 -5.14
C ALA A 117 -3.95 13.57 -4.73
N ALA A 118 -4.87 12.61 -4.59
CA ALA A 118 -6.23 12.87 -4.09
C ALA A 118 -6.27 13.45 -2.66
N ILE A 119 -5.17 13.37 -1.89
CA ILE A 119 -5.06 14.01 -0.57
C ILE A 119 -5.09 15.56 -0.66
N PHE A 120 -4.68 16.13 -1.79
CA PHE A 120 -4.64 17.59 -1.97
C PHE A 120 -6.02 18.18 -2.27
N GLY A 121 -6.97 17.39 -2.80
CA GLY A 121 -8.29 17.87 -3.19
C GLY A 121 -8.23 18.84 -4.39
N LYS A 122 -8.86 20.01 -4.25
CA LYS A 122 -8.73 21.08 -5.27
C LYS A 122 -7.45 21.84 -5.00
N PRO A 123 -6.53 21.95 -6.00
CA PRO A 123 -5.28 22.66 -5.81
C PRO A 123 -5.51 24.13 -5.45
N ALA A 124 -4.82 24.61 -4.42
CA ALA A 124 -4.81 26.01 -4.02
C ALA A 124 -3.88 26.83 -4.94
N TYR A 125 -2.84 26.20 -5.48
CA TYR A 125 -1.89 26.75 -6.45
C TYR A 125 -1.27 25.65 -7.32
N ILE A 126 -0.62 26.01 -8.41
CA ILE A 126 0.04 25.11 -9.37
C ILE A 126 1.45 25.65 -9.66
N PRO A 127 2.48 24.80 -9.71
CA PRO A 127 2.47 23.35 -9.51
C PRO A 127 2.22 22.96 -8.04
N ILE A 128 1.70 21.74 -7.83
CA ILE A 128 1.56 21.15 -6.49
C ILE A 128 2.96 20.72 -6.02
N ASP A 129 3.34 21.17 -4.83
CA ASP A 129 4.59 20.80 -4.15
C ASP A 129 4.33 20.03 -2.85
N GLU A 130 5.38 19.71 -2.11
CA GLU A 130 5.29 18.93 -0.87
C GLU A 130 4.58 19.67 0.27
N GLU A 131 4.61 21.02 0.26
CA GLU A 131 4.00 21.88 1.27
C GLU A 131 2.53 22.23 0.94
N HIS A 132 2.03 21.77 -0.21
CA HIS A 132 0.66 22.05 -0.64
C HIS A 132 -0.36 21.60 0.41
N PRO A 133 -1.39 22.43 0.72
CA PRO A 133 -2.44 22.06 1.69
C PRO A 133 -3.13 20.74 1.33
N LYS A 134 -3.28 19.86 2.32
CA LYS A 134 -3.93 18.55 2.17
C LYS A 134 -5.38 18.67 2.59
N GLN A 135 -6.28 18.77 1.62
CA GLN A 135 -7.71 18.97 1.80
C GLN A 135 -8.53 18.01 0.92
N PRO A 136 -8.50 16.68 1.21
CA PRO A 136 -9.17 15.70 0.38
C PRO A 136 -10.68 15.92 0.36
N ILE A 137 -11.30 15.82 -0.83
CA ILE A 137 -12.72 16.09 -1.06
C ILE A 137 -13.58 14.81 -1.19
N ASN A 138 -12.98 13.64 -1.05
CA ASN A 138 -13.68 12.35 -1.14
C ASN A 138 -13.11 11.34 -0.14
N PRO A 139 -13.86 10.26 0.21
CA PRO A 139 -13.42 9.26 1.18
C PRO A 139 -12.13 8.53 0.79
N TYR A 140 -11.89 8.29 -0.51
CA TYR A 140 -10.62 7.72 -0.96
C TYR A 140 -9.42 8.59 -0.57
N GLY A 141 -9.44 9.88 -0.95
CA GLY A 141 -8.37 10.82 -0.59
C GLY A 141 -8.22 10.96 0.93
N LYS A 142 -9.34 10.99 1.67
CA LYS A 142 -9.33 11.02 3.14
C LYS A 142 -8.68 9.78 3.72
N SER A 143 -8.98 8.57 3.21
CA SER A 143 -8.37 7.33 3.68
C SER A 143 -6.85 7.32 3.47
N LYS A 144 -6.36 7.84 2.33
CA LYS A 144 -4.92 7.96 2.07
C LYS A 144 -4.24 8.95 3.01
N LEU A 145 -4.87 10.12 3.25
CA LEU A 145 -4.35 11.11 4.18
C LEU A 145 -4.32 10.58 5.63
N MET A 146 -5.36 9.88 6.08
CA MET A 146 -5.40 9.24 7.40
C MET A 146 -4.21 8.28 7.59
N VAL A 147 -3.88 7.48 6.58
CA VAL A 147 -2.72 6.58 6.64
C VAL A 147 -1.42 7.37 6.72
N GLU A 148 -1.26 8.47 5.96
CA GLU A 148 -0.06 9.32 6.10
C GLU A 148 0.12 9.88 7.51
N GLU A 149 -0.97 10.26 8.20
CA GLU A 149 -0.90 10.73 9.58
C GLU A 149 -0.57 9.57 10.55
N ILE A 150 -1.20 8.40 10.37
CA ILE A 150 -0.88 7.19 11.14
C ILE A 150 0.61 6.83 11.02
N LEU A 151 1.19 6.94 9.84
CA LEU A 151 2.61 6.63 9.62
C LEU A 151 3.55 7.55 10.41
N LYS A 152 3.19 8.82 10.61
CA LYS A 152 3.96 9.74 11.48
C LYS A 152 3.93 9.28 12.93
N ASP A 153 2.76 8.87 13.42
CA ASP A 153 2.61 8.38 14.78
C ASP A 153 3.39 7.07 14.97
N PHE A 154 3.40 6.18 13.97
CA PHE A 154 4.17 4.93 14.01
C PHE A 154 5.68 5.16 13.93
N ASP A 155 6.17 6.15 13.17
CA ASP A 155 7.59 6.55 13.23
C ASP A 155 7.97 7.06 14.63
N ALA A 156 7.16 7.95 15.19
CA ALA A 156 7.41 8.54 16.50
C ALA A 156 7.38 7.48 17.63
N ALA A 157 6.42 6.56 17.60
CA ALA A 157 6.21 5.59 18.68
C ALA A 157 7.09 4.33 18.54
N TYR A 158 7.30 3.84 17.33
CA TYR A 158 7.91 2.54 17.06
C TYR A 158 9.18 2.61 16.18
N GLY A 159 9.55 3.80 15.70
CA GLY A 159 10.70 3.97 14.82
C GLY A 159 10.51 3.42 13.41
N LEU A 160 9.26 3.29 12.94
CA LEU A 160 8.93 2.86 11.58
C LEU A 160 9.51 3.86 10.58
N LYS A 161 10.35 3.40 9.66
CA LYS A 161 10.86 4.23 8.57
C LYS A 161 9.98 4.06 7.34
N TYR A 162 9.42 5.17 6.85
CA TYR A 162 8.50 5.11 5.74
C TYR A 162 8.75 6.15 4.65
N ILE A 163 8.26 5.85 3.45
CA ILE A 163 8.17 6.76 2.32
C ILE A 163 6.74 6.68 1.78
N SER A 164 6.08 7.83 1.57
CA SER A 164 4.75 7.92 0.95
C SER A 164 4.85 8.52 -0.43
N PHE A 165 4.54 7.74 -1.48
CA PHE A 165 4.48 8.23 -2.85
C PHE A 165 3.07 8.72 -3.18
N ARG A 166 2.94 10.00 -3.54
CA ARG A 166 1.67 10.64 -3.90
C ARG A 166 1.48 10.62 -5.41
N TYR A 167 1.02 9.49 -5.93
CA TYR A 167 0.78 9.33 -7.36
C TYR A 167 -0.38 10.21 -7.84
N PHE A 168 -0.25 10.75 -9.06
CA PHE A 168 -1.38 11.30 -9.81
C PHE A 168 -2.08 10.13 -10.53
N ASN A 169 -1.83 9.97 -11.82
CA ASN A 169 -2.41 8.86 -12.58
C ASN A 169 -1.28 7.97 -13.11
N ALA A 170 -1.17 6.77 -12.57
CA ALA A 170 -0.27 5.78 -13.11
C ALA A 170 -0.84 5.26 -14.44
N ALA A 171 -0.04 5.30 -15.50
CA ALA A 171 -0.41 4.84 -16.82
C ALA A 171 0.79 4.16 -17.50
N GLY A 172 0.51 3.19 -18.35
CA GLY A 172 1.51 2.47 -19.12
C GLY A 172 1.19 0.99 -19.23
N GLN A 173 1.88 0.33 -20.12
CA GLN A 173 1.82 -1.11 -20.31
C GLN A 173 3.23 -1.66 -20.27
N ASP A 174 3.41 -2.82 -19.64
CA ASP A 174 4.65 -3.56 -19.70
C ASP A 174 4.86 -4.09 -21.13
N PRO A 175 6.00 -3.82 -21.77
CA PRO A 175 6.27 -4.28 -23.13
C PRO A 175 6.63 -5.77 -23.24
N GLU A 176 6.83 -6.49 -22.11
CA GLU A 176 7.23 -7.90 -22.07
C GLU A 176 6.07 -8.84 -21.77
#